data_af852cd45fa011acadbeaeeb8f17c826
#
_entry.id   af852cd45fa011acadbeaeeb8f17c826
#
_cell.length_a   1.000
_cell.length_b   1.000
_cell.length_c   1.000
_cell.angle_alpha   90.00
_cell.angle_beta   90.00
_cell.angle_gamma   90.00
#
_symmetry.space_group_name_H-M   'P 1'
#
loop_
_entity.id
_entity.type
_entity.pdbx_description
1 polymer ?
#
loop_
_entity_poly.entity_id
_entity_poly.type
_entity_poly.pdbx_seq_one_letter_code
_entity_poly.pdbx_strand_id
1 'polypeptide(L)'
;MAHLKKNTRASLSGLSIHFERKTDNHSNKEIDISRSHLNQDLMQDNSNMVERFNERLEDVYCMNRKDVKALGTWVVTLPDELKDLSHDKQQEFFNETKNFLDKRYGKENAV
;
A
#
# COMPACT_ATOMS: atom_id res chain seq x y z
N MET A 1 13.87 6.28 4.05
CA MET A 1 14.11 4.85 4.30
C MET A 1 12.99 4.03 3.68
N ALA A 2 13.31 2.86 3.13
CA ALA A 2 12.30 1.96 2.55
C ALA A 2 12.60 0.53 3.00
N HIS A 3 11.56 -0.24 3.30
CA HIS A 3 11.72 -1.66 3.61
C HIS A 3 10.50 -2.46 3.15
N LEU A 4 10.75 -3.73 2.85
CA LEU A 4 9.74 -4.68 2.37
C LEU A 4 9.38 -5.67 3.47
N LYS A 5 8.10 -5.92 3.65
CA LYS A 5 7.58 -7.00 4.48
C LYS A 5 6.73 -7.92 3.64
N LYS A 6 6.99 -9.24 3.71
CA LYS A 6 6.19 -10.24 3.02
C LYS A 6 5.06 -10.71 3.94
N ASN A 7 3.86 -10.87 3.37
CA ASN A 7 2.66 -11.20 4.13
C ASN A 7 1.92 -12.38 3.53
N THR A 8 1.20 -13.12 4.36
CA THR A 8 0.30 -14.19 3.93
C THR A 8 -1.05 -13.62 3.50
N ARG A 9 -1.87 -14.44 2.83
CA ARG A 9 -3.24 -14.04 2.44
C ARG A 9 -4.10 -13.66 3.66
N ALA A 10 -3.90 -14.32 4.81
CA ALA A 10 -4.66 -14.05 6.02
C ALA A 10 -4.44 -12.62 6.53
N SER A 11 -3.33 -11.99 6.18
CA SER A 11 -3.02 -10.60 6.56
C SER A 11 -3.78 -9.56 5.73
N LEU A 12 -4.36 -9.95 4.60
CA LEU A 12 -4.94 -9.00 3.64
C LEU A 12 -6.06 -8.15 4.24
N SER A 13 -7.01 -8.77 4.95
CA SER A 13 -8.12 -8.02 5.53
C SER A 13 -7.66 -7.01 6.59
N GLY A 14 -6.71 -7.40 7.44
CA GLY A 14 -6.14 -6.50 8.44
C GLY A 14 -5.36 -5.34 7.80
N LEU A 15 -4.58 -5.62 6.77
CA LEU A 15 -3.86 -4.59 6.01
C LEU A 15 -4.84 -3.62 5.34
N SER A 16 -5.92 -4.13 4.75
CA SER A 16 -6.95 -3.30 4.12
C SER A 16 -7.61 -2.37 5.13
N ILE A 17 -7.97 -2.87 6.30
CA ILE A 17 -8.55 -2.05 7.38
C ILE A 17 -7.59 -0.93 7.77
N HIS A 18 -6.32 -1.25 7.90
CA HIS A 18 -5.30 -0.28 8.32
C HIS A 18 -5.00 0.74 7.22
N PHE A 19 -4.71 0.30 6.00
CA PHE A 19 -4.29 1.19 4.91
C PHE A 19 -5.42 2.05 4.38
N GLU A 20 -6.64 1.52 4.34
CA GLU A 20 -7.80 2.24 3.84
C GLU A 20 -8.58 2.95 4.95
N ARG A 21 -8.07 2.92 6.18
CA ARG A 21 -8.66 3.60 7.35
C ARG A 21 -10.12 3.26 7.56
N LYS A 22 -10.43 1.95 7.52
CA LYS A 22 -11.81 1.46 7.70
C LYS A 22 -12.28 1.48 9.16
N THR A 23 -11.39 1.74 10.11
CA THR A 23 -11.70 1.85 11.53
C THR A 23 -11.04 3.09 12.12
N ASP A 24 -11.66 3.66 13.14
CA ASP A 24 -11.10 4.78 13.92
C ASP A 24 -10.25 4.29 15.10
N ASN A 25 -10.22 3.00 15.36
CA ASN A 25 -9.48 2.41 16.47
C ASN A 25 -8.19 1.75 15.96
N HIS A 26 -7.08 2.46 16.10
CA HIS A 26 -5.76 2.01 15.66
C HIS A 26 -4.88 1.69 16.85
N SER A 27 -4.10 0.60 16.76
CA SER A 27 -3.09 0.26 17.77
C SER A 27 -1.92 1.24 17.78
N ASN A 28 -1.59 1.82 16.62
CA ASN A 28 -0.56 2.85 16.52
C ASN A 28 -1.15 4.21 16.92
N LYS A 29 -0.68 4.74 18.06
CA LYS A 29 -1.16 6.02 18.60
C LYS A 29 -0.70 7.24 17.81
N GLU A 30 0.26 7.08 16.90
CA GLU A 30 0.72 8.16 16.04
C GLU A 30 -0.22 8.46 14.88
N ILE A 31 -1.20 7.58 14.63
CA ILE A 31 -2.20 7.79 13.58
C ILE A 31 -3.17 8.87 14.04
N ASP A 32 -3.22 9.95 13.28
CA ASP A 32 -4.16 11.07 13.50
C ASP A 32 -5.38 10.89 12.59
N ILE A 33 -6.48 10.41 13.18
CA ILE A 33 -7.73 10.13 12.47
C ILE A 33 -8.28 11.39 11.77
N SER A 34 -8.12 12.55 12.37
CA SER A 34 -8.62 13.81 11.80
C SER A 34 -7.95 14.17 10.47
N ARG A 35 -6.78 13.59 10.18
CA ARG A 35 -6.02 13.83 8.96
C ARG A 35 -6.18 12.72 7.92
N SER A 36 -7.03 11.73 8.16
CA SER A 36 -7.23 10.61 7.23
C SER A 36 -7.73 11.06 5.85
N HIS A 37 -8.43 12.18 5.78
CA HIS A 37 -8.89 12.75 4.50
C HIS A 37 -7.73 13.18 3.58
N LEU A 38 -6.52 13.33 4.12
CA LEU A 38 -5.32 13.66 3.34
C LEU A 38 -4.69 12.44 2.68
N ASN A 39 -5.12 11.23 3.06
CA ASN A 39 -4.60 10.00 2.48
C ASN A 39 -5.07 9.86 1.03
N GLN A 40 -4.21 9.30 0.18
CA GLN A 40 -4.51 9.09 -1.23
C GLN A 40 -4.21 7.66 -1.62
N ASP A 41 -5.09 7.09 -2.44
CA ASP A 41 -4.83 5.84 -3.13
C ASP A 41 -4.31 6.18 -4.53
N LEU A 42 -3.10 5.76 -4.84
CA LEU A 42 -2.46 6.06 -6.12
C LEU A 42 -2.92 5.14 -7.26
N MET A 43 -3.77 4.17 -6.98
CA MET A 43 -4.44 3.37 -8.01
C MET A 43 -5.55 4.21 -8.66
N GLN A 44 -5.66 4.10 -9.98
CA GLN A 44 -6.55 4.96 -10.76
C GLN A 44 -7.96 4.40 -10.94
N ASP A 45 -8.26 3.26 -10.33
CA ASP A 45 -9.60 2.68 -10.38
C ASP A 45 -10.37 2.93 -9.08
N ASN A 46 -11.66 2.60 -9.08
CA ASN A 46 -12.53 2.77 -7.93
C ASN A 46 -12.59 1.51 -7.03
N SER A 47 -11.79 0.51 -7.34
CA SER A 47 -11.74 -0.72 -6.55
C SER A 47 -10.88 -0.53 -5.30
N ASN A 48 -11.10 -1.38 -4.30
CA ASN A 48 -10.27 -1.39 -3.10
C ASN A 48 -9.15 -2.42 -3.23
N MET A 49 -8.26 -2.43 -2.25
CA MET A 49 -7.10 -3.29 -2.20
C MET A 49 -7.46 -4.78 -2.21
N VAL A 50 -8.51 -5.18 -1.49
CA VAL A 50 -8.96 -6.58 -1.44
C VAL A 50 -9.48 -7.05 -2.81
N GLU A 51 -10.28 -6.21 -3.47
CA GLU A 51 -10.79 -6.50 -4.81
C GLU A 51 -9.65 -6.67 -5.82
N ARG A 52 -8.69 -5.75 -5.82
CA ARG A 52 -7.53 -5.79 -6.71
C ARG A 52 -6.68 -7.04 -6.47
N PHE A 53 -6.47 -7.41 -5.21
CA PHE A 53 -5.71 -8.61 -4.86
C PHE A 53 -6.41 -9.87 -5.37
N ASN A 54 -7.70 -10.01 -5.12
CA ASN A 54 -8.47 -11.18 -5.55
C ASN A 54 -8.54 -11.28 -7.06
N GLU A 55 -8.71 -10.18 -7.76
CA GLU A 55 -8.72 -10.13 -9.22
C GLU A 55 -7.37 -10.60 -9.78
N ARG A 56 -6.27 -10.10 -9.23
CA ARG A 56 -4.94 -10.53 -9.67
C ARG A 56 -4.68 -12.00 -9.38
N LEU A 57 -5.17 -12.49 -8.25
CA LEU A 57 -5.00 -13.88 -7.84
C LEU A 57 -5.67 -14.85 -8.80
N GLU A 58 -6.76 -14.46 -9.47
CA GLU A 58 -7.43 -15.25 -10.49
C GLU A 58 -6.56 -15.46 -11.73
N ASP A 59 -5.68 -14.51 -12.03
CA ASP A 59 -4.84 -14.51 -13.22
C ASP A 59 -3.51 -15.24 -13.03
N VAL A 60 -3.12 -15.56 -11.79
CA VAL A 60 -1.82 -16.16 -11.49
C VAL A 60 -1.98 -17.40 -10.63
N TYR A 61 -1.06 -18.36 -10.82
CA TYR A 61 -1.00 -19.53 -9.94
C TYR A 61 -0.38 -19.12 -8.60
N CYS A 62 -1.05 -19.49 -7.52
CA CYS A 62 -0.55 -19.28 -6.17
C CYS A 62 -0.92 -20.50 -5.32
N MET A 63 0.05 -21.07 -4.63
CA MET A 63 -0.16 -22.24 -3.78
C MET A 63 -1.18 -21.92 -2.69
N ASN A 64 -2.09 -22.85 -2.43
CA ASN A 64 -3.19 -22.66 -1.48
C ASN A 64 -2.84 -23.13 -0.06
N ARG A 65 -1.64 -22.80 0.42
CA ARG A 65 -1.22 -23.07 1.80
C ARG A 65 -1.27 -21.78 2.62
N LYS A 66 -1.56 -21.92 3.91
CA LYS A 66 -1.70 -20.78 4.82
C LYS A 66 -0.38 -20.01 5.03
N ASP A 67 0.76 -20.69 4.91
CA ASP A 67 2.09 -20.10 5.15
C ASP A 67 2.69 -19.42 3.91
N VAL A 68 2.02 -19.49 2.75
CA VAL A 68 2.52 -18.87 1.52
C VAL A 68 2.46 -17.36 1.61
N LYS A 69 3.58 -16.70 1.30
CA LYS A 69 3.65 -15.24 1.22
C LYS A 69 3.09 -14.78 -0.13
N ALA A 70 1.86 -14.31 -0.11
CA ALA A 70 1.10 -13.97 -1.32
C ALA A 70 1.18 -12.48 -1.68
N LEU A 71 1.58 -11.62 -0.76
CA LEU A 71 1.73 -10.19 -1.02
C LEU A 71 2.89 -9.60 -0.21
N GLY A 72 3.39 -8.48 -0.69
CA GLY A 72 4.43 -7.73 0.00
C GLY A 72 3.97 -6.30 0.24
N THR A 73 4.40 -5.71 1.34
CA THR A 73 4.17 -4.30 1.63
C THR A 73 5.51 -3.58 1.67
N TRP A 74 5.58 -2.46 0.99
CA TRP A 74 6.71 -1.54 1.06
C TRP A 74 6.35 -0.36 1.94
N VAL A 75 7.21 -0.04 2.89
CA VAL A 75 7.10 1.20 3.66
C VAL A 75 8.20 2.13 3.17
N VAL A 76 7.80 3.25 2.59
CA VAL A 76 8.70 4.26 2.05
C VAL A 76 8.40 5.57 2.75
N THR A 77 9.37 6.09 3.50
CA THR A 77 9.21 7.36 4.21
C THR A 77 9.75 8.51 3.40
N LEU A 78 9.12 9.69 3.56
CA LEU A 78 9.57 10.91 2.90
C LEU A 78 10.95 11.30 3.40
N PRO A 79 11.94 11.57 2.51
CA PRO A 79 13.27 12.03 2.94
C PRO A 79 13.20 13.38 3.66
N ASP A 80 14.13 13.61 4.59
CA ASP A 80 14.16 14.86 5.38
C ASP A 80 14.29 16.09 4.48
N GLU A 81 15.02 15.98 3.38
CA GLU A 81 15.22 17.06 2.41
C GLU A 81 13.92 17.51 1.75
N LEU A 82 12.89 16.65 1.74
CA LEU A 82 11.61 16.94 1.10
C LEU A 82 10.50 17.34 2.07
N LYS A 83 10.76 17.26 3.38
CA LYS A 83 9.71 17.53 4.40
C LYS A 83 9.22 18.98 4.38
N ASP A 84 10.08 19.91 4.03
CA ASP A 84 9.79 21.35 4.02
C ASP A 84 9.30 21.85 2.65
N LEU A 85 9.22 20.97 1.65
CA LEU A 85 8.75 21.33 0.33
C LEU A 85 7.23 21.36 0.27
N SER A 86 6.69 21.95 -0.82
CA SER A 86 5.25 22.00 -1.04
C SER A 86 4.64 20.60 -1.12
N HIS A 87 3.33 20.52 -0.86
CA HIS A 87 2.59 19.26 -0.98
C HIS A 87 2.74 18.64 -2.38
N ASP A 88 2.76 19.45 -3.43
CA ASP A 88 2.91 18.97 -4.80
C ASP A 88 4.25 18.27 -5.03
N LYS A 89 5.33 18.80 -4.46
CA LYS A 89 6.67 18.19 -4.54
C LYS A 89 6.74 16.88 -3.76
N GLN A 90 6.12 16.81 -2.60
CA GLN A 90 6.02 15.59 -1.82
C GLN A 90 5.21 14.53 -2.55
N GLN A 91 4.11 14.91 -3.17
CA GLN A 91 3.27 14.01 -3.97
C GLN A 91 4.03 13.47 -5.17
N GLU A 92 4.83 14.31 -5.83
CA GLU A 92 5.70 13.90 -6.94
C GLU A 92 6.67 12.80 -6.52
N PHE A 93 7.25 12.90 -5.32
CA PHE A 93 8.13 11.86 -4.78
C PHE A 93 7.40 10.51 -4.65
N PHE A 94 6.18 10.50 -4.13
CA PHE A 94 5.41 9.26 -3.98
C PHE A 94 4.95 8.71 -5.33
N ASN A 95 4.61 9.55 -6.29
CA ASN A 95 4.27 9.12 -7.65
C ASN A 95 5.46 8.45 -8.33
N GLU A 96 6.66 9.01 -8.18
CA GLU A 96 7.89 8.40 -8.70
C GLU A 96 8.23 7.09 -8.00
N THR A 97 7.98 6.99 -6.69
CA THR A 97 8.14 5.75 -5.94
C THR A 97 7.23 4.66 -6.50
N LYS A 98 5.97 4.98 -6.75
CA LYS A 98 5.01 4.03 -7.34
C LYS A 98 5.49 3.60 -8.73
N ASN A 99 5.92 4.53 -9.57
CA ASN A 99 6.43 4.21 -10.90
C ASN A 99 7.65 3.29 -10.85
N PHE A 100 8.56 3.51 -9.92
CA PHE A 100 9.72 2.65 -9.72
C PHE A 100 9.31 1.23 -9.35
N LEU A 101 8.37 1.08 -8.42
CA LEU A 101 7.88 -0.24 -7.99
C LEU A 101 7.11 -0.93 -9.11
N ASP A 102 6.31 -0.19 -9.89
CA ASP A 102 5.57 -0.73 -11.03
C ASP A 102 6.53 -1.30 -12.09
N LYS A 103 7.64 -0.62 -12.34
CA LYS A 103 8.68 -1.10 -13.28
C LYS A 103 9.40 -2.33 -12.77
N ARG A 104 9.62 -2.40 -11.44
CA ARG A 104 10.38 -3.49 -10.83
C ARG A 104 9.56 -4.78 -10.70
N TYR A 105 8.29 -4.68 -10.36
CA TYR A 105 7.43 -5.83 -10.05
C TYR A 105 6.32 -6.09 -11.05
N GLY A 106 6.09 -5.16 -11.97
CA GLY A 106 4.97 -5.21 -12.90
C GLY A 106 3.76 -4.43 -12.37
N LYS A 107 3.24 -3.53 -13.20
CA LYS A 107 2.10 -2.67 -12.85
C LYS A 107 0.87 -3.48 -12.44
N GLU A 108 0.65 -4.63 -13.09
CA GLU A 108 -0.47 -5.54 -12.81
C GLU A 108 -0.40 -6.17 -11.43
N ASN A 109 0.76 -6.15 -10.77
CA ASN A 109 0.97 -6.70 -9.43
C ASN A 109 0.75 -5.68 -8.31
N ALA A 110 0.45 -4.43 -8.64
CA ALA A 110 0.12 -3.40 -7.66
C ALA A 110 -1.32 -3.57 -7.18
N VAL A 111 -1.54 -3.61 -5.89
CA VAL A 111 -2.85 -3.71 -5.26
C VAL A 111 -3.02 -2.70 -4.14
#